data_09d010706683808f8dc44cb7397ce2af
#
_entry.id   09d010706683808f8dc44cb7397ce2af
#
_cell.length_a   1.000
_cell.length_b   1.000
_cell.length_c   1.000
_cell.angle_alpha   90.00
_cell.angle_beta   90.00
_cell.angle_gamma   90.00
#
_symmetry.space_group_name_H-M   'P 1'
#
loop_
_entity.id
_entity.type
_entity.pdbx_description
1 polymer ?
#
loop_
_entity_poly.entity_id
_entity_poly.type
_entity_poly.pdbx_seq_one_letter_code
_entity_poly.pdbx_strand_id
1 'polypeptide(L)'
;MTKLSRAQTPEEKVAKGEFILQVAERIIRDEGLEALSMNRLVQQAGFAKGTLYLYFTTRQEILASLFVQMLKAWHHRLGESLTKARNYDEFCARYMRELT
;
A
#
# COMPACT_ATOMS: atom_id res chain seq x y z
N MET A 1 -20.67 21.82 -1.91
CA MET A 1 -20.82 21.28 -1.60
C MET A 1 -20.33 20.58 -1.07
N THR A 2 -20.04 20.57 -0.47
CA THR A 2 -19.63 19.85 0.29
C THR A 2 -19.70 18.71 -0.01
N LYS A 3 -20.22 18.55 -0.75
CA LYS A 3 -20.36 17.43 -1.12
C LYS A 3 -19.25 16.67 -1.26
N LEU A 4 -18.19 17.15 -1.48
CA LEU A 4 -17.08 16.44 -1.58
C LEU A 4 -16.89 15.51 -0.51
N SER A 5 -16.83 15.89 0.67
CA SER A 5 -16.53 15.00 1.72
C SER A 5 -17.61 14.06 1.97
N ARG A 6 -18.85 14.47 1.74
CA ARG A 6 -19.82 13.53 2.00
C ARG A 6 -19.94 12.56 0.96
N ALA A 7 -19.44 12.82 -0.19
CA ALA A 7 -19.55 11.92 -1.27
C ALA A 7 -18.60 10.77 -1.16
N GLN A 8 -17.60 10.86 -0.33
CA GLN A 8 -16.62 9.82 -0.29
C GLN A 8 -17.03 8.71 0.64
N THR A 9 -17.32 7.55 0.09
CA THR A 9 -17.63 6.39 0.90
C THR A 9 -16.34 5.75 1.35
N PRO A 10 -16.38 4.88 2.35
CA PRO A 10 -15.17 4.18 2.75
C PRO A 10 -14.53 3.39 1.63
N GLU A 11 -15.34 2.80 0.76
CA GLU A 11 -14.79 2.05 -0.36
C GLU A 11 -14.09 2.95 -1.33
N GLU A 12 -14.65 4.12 -1.59
CA GLU A 12 -14.01 5.06 -2.50
C GLU A 12 -12.71 5.56 -1.93
N LYS A 13 -12.69 5.78 -0.64
CA LYS A 13 -11.48 6.26 -0.01
C LYS A 13 -10.38 5.21 -0.08
N VAL A 14 -10.72 3.96 0.15
CA VAL A 14 -9.74 2.89 0.05
C VAL A 14 -9.25 2.77 -1.38
N ALA A 15 -10.16 2.86 -2.35
CA ALA A 15 -9.78 2.73 -3.75
C ALA A 15 -8.83 3.84 -4.17
N LYS A 16 -9.06 5.06 -3.72
CA LYS A 16 -8.17 6.16 -4.05
C LYS A 16 -6.83 5.99 -3.40
N GLY A 17 -6.81 5.55 -2.15
CA GLY A 17 -5.55 5.29 -1.48
C GLY A 17 -4.74 4.23 -2.20
N GLU A 18 -5.41 3.18 -2.67
CA GLU A 18 -4.74 2.13 -3.40
C GLU A 18 -4.23 2.63 -4.74
N PHE A 19 -4.99 3.52 -5.39
CA PHE A 19 -4.53 4.08 -6.65
C PHE A 19 -3.25 4.88 -6.43
N ILE A 20 -3.19 5.66 -5.36
CA ILE A 20 -2.00 6.43 -5.05
C ILE A 20 -0.82 5.49 -4.84
N LEU A 21 -1.04 4.40 -4.14
CA LEU A 21 0.04 3.44 -3.90
C LEU A 21 0.48 2.75 -5.18
N GLN A 22 -0.44 2.50 -6.08
CA GLN A 22 -0.08 1.90 -7.36
C GLN A 22 0.80 2.86 -8.18
N VAL A 23 0.45 4.14 -8.15
CA VAL A 23 1.26 5.12 -8.85
C VAL A 23 2.64 5.21 -8.22
N ALA A 24 2.70 5.19 -6.89
CA ALA A 24 3.98 5.24 -6.20
C ALA A 24 4.83 4.03 -6.55
N GLU A 25 4.22 2.86 -6.60
CA GLU A 25 4.95 1.65 -6.94
C GLU A 25 5.50 1.74 -8.37
N ARG A 26 4.71 2.30 -9.26
CA ARG A 26 5.17 2.43 -10.64
C ARG A 26 6.36 3.37 -10.73
N ILE A 27 6.31 4.48 -9.99
CA ILE A 27 7.42 5.42 -9.99
C ILE A 27 8.69 4.72 -9.49
N ILE A 28 8.57 3.98 -8.41
CA ILE A 28 9.71 3.29 -7.84
C ILE A 28 10.25 2.27 -8.83
N ARG A 29 9.37 1.53 -9.46
CA ARG A 29 9.79 0.50 -10.39
C ARG A 29 10.47 1.06 -11.63
N ASP A 30 9.92 2.15 -12.16
CA ASP A 30 10.43 2.70 -13.41
C ASP A 30 11.58 3.70 -13.23
N GLU A 31 11.56 4.44 -12.14
CA GLU A 31 12.50 5.54 -11.96
C GLU A 31 13.38 5.37 -10.72
N GLY A 32 13.07 4.42 -9.86
CA GLY A 32 13.88 4.20 -8.67
C GLY A 32 13.25 4.78 -7.42
N LEU A 33 13.68 4.26 -6.28
CA LEU A 33 13.12 4.67 -5.00
C LEU A 33 13.32 6.14 -4.75
N GLU A 34 14.44 6.66 -5.17
CA GLU A 34 14.75 8.05 -4.91
C GLU A 34 13.91 9.02 -5.71
N ALA A 35 13.30 8.55 -6.78
CA ALA A 35 12.43 9.41 -7.58
C ALA A 35 11.08 9.63 -6.93
N LEU A 36 10.73 8.82 -5.94
CA LEU A 36 9.44 8.95 -5.30
C LEU A 36 9.43 10.16 -4.37
N SER A 37 8.55 11.08 -4.64
CA SER A 37 8.35 12.25 -3.79
C SER A 37 6.89 12.60 -3.83
N MET A 38 6.45 13.42 -2.89
CA MET A 38 5.06 13.83 -2.89
C MET A 38 4.73 14.61 -4.15
N ASN A 39 5.64 15.45 -4.60
CA ASN A 39 5.41 16.22 -5.83
C ASN A 39 5.34 15.32 -7.05
N ARG A 40 6.23 14.35 -7.12
CA ARG A 40 6.22 13.43 -8.25
C ARG A 40 4.92 12.64 -8.27
N LEU A 41 4.45 12.24 -7.10
CA LEU A 41 3.23 11.50 -7.00
C LEU A 41 2.04 12.32 -7.47
N VAL A 42 1.98 13.57 -7.08
CA VAL A 42 0.91 14.45 -7.51
C VAL A 42 0.92 14.58 -9.03
N GLN A 43 2.08 14.73 -9.62
CA GLN A 43 2.18 14.85 -11.07
C GLN A 43 1.68 13.59 -11.77
N GLN A 44 2.09 12.45 -11.29
CA GLN A 44 1.73 11.20 -11.95
C GLN A 44 0.30 10.79 -11.68
N ALA A 45 -0.19 11.03 -10.48
CA ALA A 45 -1.53 10.60 -10.12
C ALA A 45 -2.61 11.56 -10.61
N GLY A 46 -2.25 12.80 -10.85
CA GLY A 46 -3.23 13.76 -11.33
C GLY A 46 -4.11 14.36 -10.25
N PHE A 47 -3.78 14.13 -8.97
CA PHE A 47 -4.53 14.72 -7.90
C PHE A 47 -3.95 16.06 -7.53
N ALA A 48 -4.76 16.89 -6.89
CA ALA A 48 -4.23 18.07 -6.25
C ALA A 48 -3.40 17.64 -5.05
N LYS A 49 -2.44 18.47 -4.69
CA LYS A 49 -1.57 18.15 -3.59
C LYS A 49 -2.36 18.00 -2.29
N GLY A 50 -3.35 18.85 -2.08
CA GLY A 50 -4.16 18.75 -0.89
C GLY A 50 -4.90 17.43 -0.80
N THR A 51 -5.35 16.91 -1.93
CA THR A 51 -6.02 15.64 -1.95
C THR A 51 -5.06 14.53 -1.54
N LEU A 52 -3.83 14.58 -2.04
CA LEU A 52 -2.86 13.57 -1.66
C LEU A 52 -2.61 13.58 -0.17
N TYR A 53 -2.50 14.77 0.41
CA TYR A 53 -2.21 14.87 1.84
C TYR A 53 -3.36 14.40 2.72
N LEU A 54 -4.55 14.22 2.17
CA LEU A 54 -5.62 13.63 2.93
C LEU A 54 -5.39 12.13 3.16
N TYR A 55 -4.58 11.52 2.31
CA TYR A 55 -4.33 10.09 2.40
C TYR A 55 -2.97 9.78 3.00
N PHE A 56 -1.97 10.53 2.58
CA PHE A 56 -0.61 10.28 3.06
C PHE A 56 0.05 11.62 3.30
N THR A 57 0.56 11.84 4.47
CA THR A 57 1.16 13.12 4.79
C THR A 57 2.64 13.15 4.52
N THR A 58 3.29 11.99 4.45
CA THR A 58 4.72 11.95 4.19
C THR A 58 5.05 10.84 3.23
N ARG A 59 6.23 10.96 2.63
CA ARG A 59 6.73 9.92 1.76
C ARG A 59 6.91 8.61 2.54
N GLN A 60 7.31 8.72 3.78
CA GLN A 60 7.51 7.54 4.61
C GLN A 60 6.23 6.77 4.83
N GLU A 61 5.11 7.48 4.95
CA GLU A 61 3.83 6.80 5.11
C GLU A 61 3.49 5.99 3.86
N ILE A 62 3.79 6.54 2.69
CA ILE A 62 3.55 5.84 1.45
C ILE A 62 4.43 4.60 1.38
N LEU A 63 5.69 4.73 1.72
CA LEU A 63 6.60 3.60 1.69
C LEU A 63 6.20 2.51 2.67
N ALA A 64 5.76 2.92 3.86
CA ALA A 64 5.32 1.95 4.84
C ALA A 64 4.09 1.21 4.35
N SER A 65 3.16 1.92 3.71
CA SER A 65 1.96 1.28 3.20
C SER A 65 2.29 0.30 2.08
N LEU A 66 3.23 0.67 1.21
CA LEU A 66 3.65 -0.22 0.15
C LEU A 66 4.31 -1.48 0.71
N PHE A 67 5.10 -1.30 1.75
CA PHE A 67 5.77 -2.42 2.37
C PHE A 67 4.73 -3.36 2.98
N VAL A 68 3.73 -2.81 3.65
CA VAL A 68 2.67 -3.62 4.23
C VAL A 68 1.91 -4.37 3.15
N GLN A 69 1.61 -3.71 2.04
CA GLN A 69 0.92 -4.38 0.95
C GLN A 69 1.75 -5.53 0.39
N MET A 70 3.04 -5.31 0.26
CA MET A 70 3.92 -6.32 -0.24
C MET A 70 3.97 -7.52 0.71
N LEU A 71 4.02 -7.26 2.01
CA LEU A 71 4.01 -8.32 2.98
C LEU A 71 2.71 -9.10 2.97
N LYS A 72 1.60 -8.39 2.82
CA LYS A 72 0.31 -9.07 2.77
C LYS A 72 0.20 -9.97 1.56
N ALA A 73 0.64 -9.48 0.41
CA ALA A 73 0.59 -10.28 -0.80
C ALA A 73 1.47 -11.51 -0.68
N TRP A 74 2.66 -11.33 -0.13
CA TRP A 74 3.58 -12.43 0.06
C TRP A 74 3.00 -13.45 1.04
N HIS A 75 2.44 -12.95 2.13
CA HIS A 75 1.87 -13.81 3.15
C HIS A 75 0.68 -14.58 2.60
N HIS A 76 -0.12 -13.91 1.80
CA HIS A 76 -1.28 -14.57 1.21
C HIS A 76 -0.87 -15.70 0.27
N ARG A 77 0.12 -15.46 -0.57
CA ARG A 77 0.58 -16.48 -1.48
C ARG A 77 1.17 -17.67 -0.73
N LEU A 78 1.92 -17.35 0.32
CA LEU A 78 2.50 -18.39 1.12
C LEU A 78 1.41 -19.15 1.83
N GLY A 79 0.41 -18.44 2.34
CA GLY A 79 -0.69 -19.06 3.04
C GLY A 79 -1.46 -20.00 2.17
N GLU A 80 -1.65 -19.63 0.90
CA GLU A 80 -2.36 -20.51 -0.01
C GLU A 80 -1.60 -21.82 -0.19
N SER A 81 -0.30 -21.70 -0.37
CA SER A 81 0.51 -22.88 -0.54
C SER A 81 0.48 -23.75 0.70
N LEU A 82 0.59 -23.12 1.85
CA LEU A 82 0.67 -23.85 3.09
C LEU A 82 -0.65 -24.34 3.61
N THR A 83 -1.73 -23.72 3.18
CA THR A 83 -3.04 -24.18 3.57
C THR A 83 -3.27 -25.55 3.00
N LYS A 84 -2.78 -25.78 1.82
CA LYS A 84 -2.89 -27.09 1.22
C LYS A 84 -2.11 -28.09 2.05
N ALA A 85 -1.05 -27.63 2.68
CA ALA A 85 -0.27 -28.49 3.52
C ALA A 85 -0.86 -28.62 4.92
N ARG A 86 -1.95 -27.90 5.18
CA ARG A 86 -2.59 -28.01 6.43
C ARG A 86 -1.85 -27.52 7.63
N ASN A 87 -0.75 -26.89 7.57
CA ASN A 87 0.03 -26.47 8.71
C ASN A 87 0.35 -25.00 8.70
N TYR A 88 -0.63 -24.22 8.25
CA TYR A 88 -0.39 -22.80 8.14
C TYR A 88 -0.08 -22.17 9.49
N ASP A 89 -0.86 -22.53 10.51
CA ASP A 89 -0.64 -21.96 11.84
C ASP A 89 0.69 -22.40 12.39
N GLU A 90 1.01 -23.65 12.15
CA GLU A 90 2.27 -24.18 12.62
C GLU A 90 3.43 -23.50 11.92
N PHE A 91 3.26 -23.25 10.63
CA PHE A 91 4.30 -22.56 9.89
C PHE A 91 4.51 -21.16 10.42
N CYS A 92 3.44 -20.44 10.69
CA CYS A 92 3.54 -19.11 11.23
C CYS A 92 4.24 -19.11 12.59
N ALA A 93 3.89 -20.06 13.42
CA ALA A 93 4.52 -20.14 14.74
C ALA A 93 6.01 -20.42 14.58
N ARG A 94 6.37 -21.29 13.65
CA ARG A 94 7.77 -21.60 13.42
C ARG A 94 8.51 -20.41 12.86
N TYR A 95 7.87 -19.71 11.94
CA TYR A 95 8.48 -18.55 11.31
C TYR A 95 8.74 -17.47 12.36
N MET A 96 7.78 -17.23 13.21
CA MET A 96 7.95 -16.24 14.27
C MET A 96 9.04 -16.65 15.22
N ARG A 97 9.15 -17.94 15.48
CA ARG A 97 10.19 -18.40 16.37
C ARG A 97 11.55 -18.19 15.78
N GLU A 98 11.69 -18.38 14.49
CA GLU A 98 12.98 -18.20 13.85
C GLU A 98 13.40 -16.75 13.77
N LEU A 99 12.43 -15.84 13.81
CA LEU A 99 12.75 -14.44 13.78
C LEU A 99 13.26 -13.94 15.11
N THR A 100 12.98 -14.64 16.19
CA THR A 100 13.48 -14.27 17.48
C THR A 100 14.69 -15.09 17.80
#